data_91424ce2cd2a302cfd4e028c354df167
#
_entry.id   91424ce2cd2a302cfd4e028c354df167
#
_cell.length_a   1.000
_cell.length_b   1.000
_cell.length_c   1.000
_cell.angle_alpha   90.00
_cell.angle_beta   90.00
_cell.angle_gamma   90.00
#
_symmetry.space_group_name_H-M   'P 1'
#
loop_
_entity.id
_entity.type
_entity.pdbx_description
1 polymer ?
#
loop_
_entity_poly.entity_id
_entity_poly.type
_entity_poly.pdbx_seq_one_letter_code
_entity_poly.pdbx_strand_id
1 'polypeptide(L)'
;MGTLINSAITATTVSATVDLELVKIAPTPSVPTPLPLLSVPTVLIGGPGSNDASDAARFLTHGWNHISFKPTTCSTTTPSVAVDLGVHNLRNQFGLGSGVGSTSPPQGFAIGLQCDTGVAGKFVVAMMLESNSPIDASSGLLALTSTSTARGVAIQLLKADGNPVPLGTPWNVSDSPSSSATITVPLLARYYQTDAMVAPGTADGIATFTIVYR
;
A
#
# COMPACT_ATOMS: atom_id res chain seq x y z
N MET A 1 -11.87 22.01 -24.83
CA MET A 1 -11.85 22.91 -26.02
C MET A 1 -12.08 22.01 -27.22
N GLY A 2 -13.26 22.11 -27.89
CA GLY A 2 -13.59 21.29 -29.06
C GLY A 2 -12.97 21.88 -30.30
N THR A 3 -12.40 21.06 -31.18
CA THR A 3 -11.87 21.48 -32.47
C THR A 3 -13.00 21.46 -33.48
N LEU A 4 -13.33 22.60 -34.09
CA LEU A 4 -14.25 22.69 -35.21
C LEU A 4 -13.55 22.17 -36.46
N ILE A 5 -14.02 21.05 -37.00
CA ILE A 5 -13.61 20.55 -38.31
C ILE A 5 -14.64 21.08 -39.31
N ASN A 6 -14.26 22.09 -40.08
CA ASN A 6 -15.10 22.66 -41.11
C ASN A 6 -14.77 22.01 -42.47
N SER A 7 -15.56 21.02 -42.86
CA SER A 7 -15.53 20.46 -44.22
C SER A 7 -16.94 20.26 -44.76
N ALA A 8 -17.21 20.67 -45.99
CA ALA A 8 -18.46 20.39 -46.68
C ALA A 8 -18.54 18.87 -46.93
N ILE A 9 -19.40 18.18 -46.18
CA ILE A 9 -19.61 16.74 -46.32
C ILE A 9 -20.77 16.54 -47.30
N THR A 10 -20.48 16.00 -48.47
CA THR A 10 -21.49 15.60 -49.48
C THR A 10 -21.90 14.13 -49.35
N ALA A 11 -21.35 13.40 -48.36
CA ALA A 11 -21.65 12.00 -48.14
C ALA A 11 -22.93 11.81 -47.33
N THR A 12 -23.73 10.81 -47.67
CA THR A 12 -24.94 10.41 -46.92
C THR A 12 -24.64 9.70 -45.61
N THR A 13 -23.38 9.29 -45.37
CA THR A 13 -22.94 8.60 -44.18
C THR A 13 -21.66 9.22 -43.64
N VAL A 14 -21.68 9.58 -42.38
CA VAL A 14 -20.52 10.07 -41.66
C VAL A 14 -20.19 9.09 -40.53
N SER A 15 -18.96 8.62 -40.48
CA SER A 15 -18.45 7.81 -39.38
C SER A 15 -17.31 8.55 -38.69
N ALA A 16 -17.35 8.57 -37.38
CA ALA A 16 -16.28 9.12 -36.53
C ALA A 16 -15.99 8.19 -35.39
N THR A 17 -14.71 8.07 -35.03
CA THR A 17 -14.26 7.37 -33.82
C THR A 17 -13.88 8.44 -32.80
N VAL A 18 -14.36 8.27 -31.57
CA VAL A 18 -14.04 9.15 -30.44
C VAL A 18 -13.49 8.31 -29.36
N ASP A 19 -12.24 8.59 -28.99
CA ASP A 19 -11.57 7.97 -27.83
C ASP A 19 -11.83 8.82 -26.59
N LEU A 20 -12.38 8.21 -25.56
CA LEU A 20 -12.67 8.86 -24.29
C LEU A 20 -11.75 8.31 -23.21
N GLU A 21 -11.02 9.19 -22.54
CA GLU A 21 -10.17 8.85 -21.42
C GLU A 21 -10.75 9.39 -20.11
N LEU A 22 -10.86 8.52 -19.10
CA LEU A 22 -11.22 8.90 -17.74
C LEU A 22 -9.96 9.14 -16.92
N VAL A 23 -9.70 10.39 -16.57
CA VAL A 23 -8.55 10.77 -15.77
C VAL A 23 -8.98 10.95 -14.31
N LYS A 24 -8.37 10.21 -13.42
CA LYS A 24 -8.56 10.37 -11.98
C LYS A 24 -7.80 11.60 -11.48
N ILE A 25 -8.51 12.61 -11.01
CA ILE A 25 -7.98 13.90 -10.53
C ILE A 25 -8.01 14.06 -9.01
N ALA A 26 -8.61 13.10 -8.28
CA ALA A 26 -8.74 13.14 -6.82
C ALA A 26 -8.65 11.72 -6.24
N PRO A 27 -8.35 11.57 -4.93
CA PRO A 27 -8.40 10.27 -4.27
C PRO A 27 -9.75 9.59 -4.45
N THR A 28 -9.74 8.26 -4.59
CA THR A 28 -10.98 7.47 -4.64
C THR A 28 -11.68 7.54 -3.30
N PRO A 29 -12.99 7.85 -3.25
CA PRO A 29 -13.71 7.85 -1.98
C PRO A 29 -13.71 6.46 -1.36
N SER A 30 -13.66 6.40 -0.03
CA SER A 30 -13.66 5.15 0.73
C SER A 30 -14.97 4.36 0.66
N VAL A 31 -16.04 4.99 0.22
CA VAL A 31 -17.37 4.37 0.01
C VAL A 31 -17.69 4.42 -1.47
N PRO A 32 -18.16 3.31 -2.08
CA PRO A 32 -18.62 3.33 -3.46
C PRO A 32 -19.76 4.34 -3.61
N THR A 33 -19.48 5.45 -4.25
CA THR A 33 -20.51 6.43 -4.57
C THR A 33 -20.80 6.31 -6.06
N PRO A 34 -22.01 5.91 -6.47
CA PRO A 34 -22.39 5.93 -7.87
C PRO A 34 -22.36 7.38 -8.34
N LEU A 35 -21.66 7.63 -9.45
CA LEU A 35 -21.75 8.93 -10.10
C LEU A 35 -23.15 9.12 -10.68
N PRO A 36 -23.73 10.31 -10.57
CA PRO A 36 -24.99 10.60 -11.22
C PRO A 36 -24.84 10.43 -12.74
N LEU A 37 -25.93 10.03 -13.38
CA LEU A 37 -26.02 9.90 -14.82
C LEU A 37 -25.55 11.20 -15.50
N LEU A 38 -24.36 11.17 -16.07
CA LEU A 38 -23.86 12.24 -16.94
C LEU A 38 -24.22 11.88 -18.38
N SER A 39 -25.31 12.44 -18.91
CA SER A 39 -25.56 12.46 -20.34
C SER A 39 -24.84 13.65 -20.93
N VAL A 40 -23.70 13.43 -21.52
CA VAL A 40 -22.99 14.51 -22.24
C VAL A 40 -23.12 14.25 -23.71
N PRO A 41 -23.69 15.20 -24.50
CA PRO A 41 -23.60 15.12 -25.95
C PRO A 41 -22.12 15.27 -26.33
N THR A 42 -21.55 14.21 -26.87
CA THR A 42 -20.10 14.15 -27.10
C THR A 42 -19.71 14.72 -28.46
N VAL A 43 -20.59 14.63 -29.45
CA VAL A 43 -20.34 15.14 -30.81
C VAL A 43 -21.63 15.73 -31.38
N LEU A 44 -21.53 16.94 -31.83
CA LEU A 44 -22.60 17.66 -32.53
C LEU A 44 -22.17 17.91 -33.98
N ILE A 45 -23.03 17.62 -34.95
CA ILE A 45 -22.84 17.95 -36.35
C ILE A 45 -23.83 19.05 -36.72
N GLY A 46 -23.32 20.25 -36.97
CA GLY A 46 -24.08 21.39 -37.41
C GLY A 46 -23.89 21.66 -38.90
N GLY A 47 -24.86 22.34 -39.51
CA GLY A 47 -24.73 22.85 -40.88
C GLY A 47 -23.67 23.95 -41.00
N PRO A 48 -23.24 24.31 -42.24
CA PRO A 48 -22.30 25.40 -42.48
C PRO A 48 -22.81 26.71 -41.87
N GLY A 49 -22.05 27.30 -40.96
CA GLY A 49 -22.39 28.57 -40.31
C GLY A 49 -23.21 28.47 -39.03
N SER A 50 -23.63 27.28 -38.60
CA SER A 50 -24.28 27.08 -37.31
C SER A 50 -23.26 27.02 -36.20
N ASN A 51 -23.28 28.02 -35.32
CA ASN A 51 -22.52 28.04 -34.07
C ASN A 51 -23.39 27.66 -32.86
N ASP A 52 -24.64 27.28 -33.11
CA ASP A 52 -25.60 26.97 -32.07
C ASP A 52 -25.79 25.45 -31.94
N ALA A 53 -25.67 24.96 -30.73
CA ALA A 53 -25.89 23.55 -30.40
C ALA A 53 -27.36 23.11 -30.62
N SER A 54 -28.29 24.05 -30.74
CA SER A 54 -29.71 23.77 -30.99
C SER A 54 -29.98 23.26 -32.41
N ASP A 55 -29.19 23.70 -33.40
CA ASP A 55 -29.33 23.33 -34.80
C ASP A 55 -28.44 22.16 -35.24
N ALA A 56 -27.66 21.63 -34.31
CA ALA A 56 -26.76 20.53 -34.56
C ALA A 56 -27.44 19.18 -34.32
N ALA A 57 -27.31 18.27 -35.27
CA ALA A 57 -27.69 16.89 -35.03
C ALA A 57 -26.76 16.24 -34.02
N ARG A 58 -27.31 15.62 -33.01
CA ARG A 58 -26.52 14.85 -32.03
C ARG A 58 -26.07 13.55 -32.69
N PHE A 59 -24.77 13.44 -32.91
CA PHE A 59 -24.17 12.24 -33.49
C PHE A 59 -23.94 11.12 -32.47
N LEU A 60 -23.56 11.49 -31.27
CA LEU A 60 -23.31 10.54 -30.20
C LEU A 60 -23.87 11.09 -28.90
N THR A 61 -24.84 10.38 -28.33
CA THR A 61 -25.23 10.54 -26.93
C THR A 61 -24.81 9.29 -26.18
N HIS A 62 -23.86 9.42 -25.29
CA HIS A 62 -23.45 8.32 -24.43
C HIS A 62 -23.98 8.54 -23.03
N GLY A 63 -24.86 7.65 -22.60
CA GLY A 63 -25.30 7.61 -21.22
C GLY A 63 -24.41 6.65 -20.42
N TRP A 64 -23.62 7.16 -19.52
CA TRP A 64 -22.88 6.33 -18.56
C TRP A 64 -23.86 5.89 -17.47
N ASN A 65 -24.40 4.69 -17.59
CA ASN A 65 -25.42 4.24 -16.64
C ASN A 65 -24.88 3.96 -15.25
N HIS A 66 -23.62 3.55 -15.14
CA HIS A 66 -22.97 3.35 -13.85
C HIS A 66 -21.45 3.42 -13.99
N ILE A 67 -20.81 4.38 -13.34
CA ILE A 67 -19.39 4.29 -12.99
C ILE A 67 -19.34 4.01 -11.50
N SER A 68 -18.96 2.79 -11.15
CA SER A 68 -18.70 2.44 -9.75
C SER A 68 -17.21 2.48 -9.48
N PHE A 69 -16.83 3.20 -8.43
CA PHE A 69 -15.47 3.13 -7.93
C PHE A 69 -15.40 1.99 -6.91
N LYS A 70 -14.60 0.98 -7.21
CA LYS A 70 -14.25 -0.05 -6.24
C LYS A 70 -12.95 0.37 -5.58
N PRO A 71 -12.94 0.70 -4.28
CA PRO A 71 -11.71 1.00 -3.59
C PRO A 71 -10.82 -0.25 -3.59
N THR A 72 -9.54 -0.05 -3.80
CA THR A 72 -8.55 -1.08 -3.57
C THR A 72 -8.49 -1.38 -2.08
N THR A 73 -8.64 -2.64 -1.72
CA THR A 73 -8.57 -3.09 -0.35
C THR A 73 -7.66 -4.29 -0.23
N CYS A 74 -6.81 -4.30 0.79
CA CYS A 74 -6.12 -5.51 1.21
C CYS A 74 -6.59 -5.86 2.62
N SER A 75 -6.88 -7.11 2.85
CA SER A 75 -7.10 -7.67 4.17
C SER A 75 -5.87 -8.46 4.58
N THR A 76 -5.60 -8.52 5.88
CA THR A 76 -4.55 -9.40 6.36
C THR A 76 -5.08 -10.84 6.47
N THR A 77 -4.30 -11.79 5.99
CA THR A 77 -4.56 -13.22 6.21
C THR A 77 -3.93 -13.70 7.53
N THR A 78 -3.06 -12.88 8.13
CA THR A 78 -2.36 -13.14 9.38
C THR A 78 -2.55 -11.95 10.33
N PRO A 79 -3.69 -11.84 11.03
CA PRO A 79 -3.99 -10.69 11.90
C PRO A 79 -3.04 -10.56 13.08
N SER A 80 -2.44 -11.67 13.50
CA SER A 80 -1.36 -11.70 14.49
C SER A 80 -0.35 -12.78 14.14
N VAL A 81 0.92 -12.51 14.39
CA VAL A 81 2.04 -13.44 14.19
C VAL A 81 2.82 -13.51 15.49
N ALA A 82 2.89 -14.69 16.08
CA ALA A 82 3.78 -14.96 17.19
C ALA A 82 5.14 -15.42 16.66
N VAL A 83 6.20 -14.75 17.07
CA VAL A 83 7.57 -15.06 16.65
C VAL A 83 8.35 -15.50 17.87
N ASP A 84 8.73 -16.77 17.92
CA ASP A 84 9.61 -17.30 18.97
C ASP A 84 11.07 -16.99 18.61
N LEU A 85 11.68 -16.09 19.35
CA LEU A 85 13.09 -15.73 19.17
C LEU A 85 14.06 -16.72 19.82
N GLY A 86 13.53 -17.69 20.56
CA GLY A 86 14.32 -18.75 21.23
C GLY A 86 15.02 -18.31 22.50
N VAL A 87 15.71 -19.26 23.10
CA VAL A 87 16.51 -19.06 24.32
C VAL A 87 17.97 -18.87 23.93
N HIS A 88 18.60 -17.80 24.44
CA HIS A 88 19.98 -17.46 24.14
C HIS A 88 20.85 -17.48 25.38
N ASN A 89 22.06 -18.05 25.25
CA ASN A 89 23.04 -18.09 26.31
C ASN A 89 23.93 -16.84 26.24
N LEU A 90 23.96 -16.06 27.34
CA LEU A 90 24.72 -14.81 27.44
C LEU A 90 26.23 -15.02 27.68
N ARG A 91 26.72 -16.25 27.75
CA ARG A 91 28.13 -16.55 28.01
C ARG A 91 28.99 -16.70 26.75
N ASN A 92 28.41 -16.58 25.58
CA ASN A 92 29.14 -16.71 24.33
C ASN A 92 29.99 -15.47 24.08
N GLN A 93 31.22 -15.67 23.64
CA GLN A 93 32.12 -14.58 23.20
C GLN A 93 31.60 -13.86 21.95
N PHE A 94 30.63 -14.47 21.30
CA PHE A 94 29.99 -13.94 20.09
C PHE A 94 28.48 -13.96 20.29
N GLY A 95 27.80 -12.86 19.92
CA GLY A 95 26.36 -12.70 20.09
C GLY A 95 26.00 -11.97 21.39
N LEU A 96 24.76 -12.16 21.86
CA LEU A 96 24.27 -11.47 23.06
C LEU A 96 25.19 -11.71 24.28
N GLY A 97 25.52 -10.62 24.97
CA GLY A 97 26.46 -10.61 26.08
C GLY A 97 27.88 -10.20 25.71
N SER A 98 28.22 -10.08 24.44
CA SER A 98 29.55 -9.63 23.98
C SER A 98 29.74 -8.13 23.97
N GLY A 99 28.67 -7.33 24.11
CA GLY A 99 28.72 -5.86 24.17
C GLY A 99 27.55 -5.22 23.42
N VAL A 100 27.42 -3.91 23.55
CA VAL A 100 26.40 -3.12 22.87
C VAL A 100 26.48 -3.33 21.36
N GLY A 101 25.35 -3.53 20.72
CA GLY A 101 25.25 -3.82 19.30
C GLY A 101 25.31 -5.29 18.94
N SER A 102 25.64 -6.18 19.90
CA SER A 102 25.59 -7.61 19.63
C SER A 102 24.15 -8.11 19.49
N THR A 103 23.94 -9.17 18.71
CA THR A 103 22.62 -9.65 18.34
C THR A 103 22.51 -11.17 18.46
N SER A 104 21.28 -11.66 18.65
CA SER A 104 20.98 -13.08 18.44
C SER A 104 20.88 -13.41 16.94
N PRO A 105 20.90 -14.69 16.55
CA PRO A 105 20.47 -15.11 15.23
C PRO A 105 19.06 -14.61 14.95
N PRO A 106 18.77 -14.13 13.71
CA PRO A 106 17.44 -13.68 13.37
C PRO A 106 16.48 -14.84 13.14
N GLN A 107 15.22 -14.64 13.51
CA GLN A 107 14.11 -15.55 13.24
C GLN A 107 13.21 -14.97 12.17
N GLY A 108 12.91 -15.79 11.15
CA GLY A 108 12.06 -15.38 10.02
C GLY A 108 10.59 -15.53 10.35
N PHE A 109 9.81 -14.57 9.89
CA PHE A 109 8.34 -14.63 9.89
C PHE A 109 7.79 -13.90 8.67
N ALA A 110 6.48 -14.00 8.43
CA ALA A 110 5.86 -13.31 7.31
C ALA A 110 4.48 -12.80 7.67
N ILE A 111 4.11 -11.67 7.07
CA ILE A 111 2.76 -11.11 7.12
C ILE A 111 2.13 -11.34 5.76
N GLY A 112 0.99 -12.03 5.74
CA GLY A 112 0.22 -12.30 4.54
C GLY A 112 -0.88 -11.28 4.32
N LEU A 113 -1.00 -10.78 3.10
CA LEU A 113 -2.06 -9.88 2.67
C LEU A 113 -2.79 -10.49 1.48
N GLN A 114 -4.11 -10.36 1.47
CA GLN A 114 -4.96 -10.65 0.32
C GLN A 114 -5.53 -9.34 -0.18
N CYS A 115 -5.14 -8.94 -1.39
CA CYS A 115 -5.55 -7.70 -2.01
C CYS A 115 -6.61 -7.96 -3.08
N ASP A 116 -7.69 -7.17 -3.07
CA ASP A 116 -8.68 -7.10 -4.13
C ASP A 116 -8.64 -5.68 -4.71
N THR A 117 -8.18 -5.57 -5.93
CA THR A 117 -7.98 -4.28 -6.60
C THR A 117 -9.10 -3.98 -7.59
N GLY A 118 -9.97 -4.96 -7.85
CA GLY A 118 -11.05 -4.85 -8.83
C GLY A 118 -10.58 -4.70 -10.27
N VAL A 119 -9.46 -4.04 -10.48
CA VAL A 119 -8.79 -3.84 -11.77
C VAL A 119 -7.30 -3.94 -11.53
N ALA A 120 -6.58 -4.61 -12.41
CA ALA A 120 -5.12 -4.56 -12.41
C ALA A 120 -4.70 -3.09 -12.52
N GLY A 121 -4.28 -2.51 -11.41
CA GLY A 121 -4.10 -1.07 -11.28
C GLY A 121 -2.69 -0.71 -10.91
N LYS A 122 -2.37 0.54 -11.17
CA LYS A 122 -1.13 1.17 -10.78
C LYS A 122 -1.31 1.74 -9.38
N PHE A 123 -1.24 0.91 -8.37
CA PHE A 123 -1.18 1.38 -6.99
C PHE A 123 -0.10 0.60 -6.25
N VAL A 124 0.43 1.22 -5.24
CA VAL A 124 1.49 0.67 -4.42
C VAL A 124 0.90 0.25 -3.09
N VAL A 125 1.17 -0.98 -2.68
CA VAL A 125 0.89 -1.43 -1.32
C VAL A 125 2.13 -1.19 -0.48
N ALA A 126 2.00 -0.36 0.52
CA ALA A 126 3.04 -0.10 1.51
C ALA A 126 2.61 -0.65 2.87
N MET A 127 3.57 -0.99 3.69
CA MET A 127 3.38 -1.40 5.08
C MET A 127 4.15 -0.48 6.00
N MET A 128 3.61 -0.24 7.19
CA MET A 128 4.27 0.48 8.25
C MET A 128 4.22 -0.37 9.51
N LEU A 129 5.33 -0.51 10.20
CA LEU A 129 5.41 -1.14 11.52
C LEU A 129 5.56 -0.05 12.58
N GLU A 130 4.84 -0.21 13.68
CA GLU A 130 4.83 0.73 14.78
C GLU A 130 5.00 -0.02 16.11
N SER A 131 5.59 0.65 17.07
CA SER A 131 5.68 0.20 18.47
C SER A 131 5.30 1.36 19.37
N ASN A 132 4.57 1.06 20.44
CA ASN A 132 4.23 2.05 21.46
C ASN A 132 5.46 2.54 22.26
N SER A 133 6.57 1.82 22.18
CA SER A 133 7.80 2.14 22.89
C SER A 133 9.02 1.86 22.00
N PRO A 134 9.26 2.66 20.96
CA PRO A 134 10.48 2.54 20.17
C PRO A 134 11.68 3.02 20.98
N ILE A 135 12.79 2.27 20.93
CA ILE A 135 14.10 2.70 21.49
C ILE A 135 14.83 3.53 20.42
N ASP A 136 14.91 2.98 19.21
CA ASP A 136 15.43 3.66 18.03
C ASP A 136 14.58 3.24 16.84
N ALA A 137 13.69 4.15 16.43
CA ALA A 137 12.77 3.90 15.34
C ALA A 137 13.48 3.69 14.00
N SER A 138 14.59 4.38 13.76
CA SER A 138 15.35 4.28 12.51
C SER A 138 16.05 2.93 12.36
N SER A 139 16.48 2.35 13.45
CA SER A 139 17.16 1.05 13.51
C SER A 139 16.19 -0.13 13.78
N GLY A 140 14.87 0.13 13.79
CA GLY A 140 13.85 -0.90 14.00
C GLY A 140 13.87 -1.51 15.41
N LEU A 141 14.38 -0.76 16.41
CA LEU A 141 14.50 -1.24 17.79
C LEU A 141 13.25 -0.87 18.59
N LEU A 142 12.61 -1.87 19.15
CA LEU A 142 11.49 -1.72 20.07
C LEU A 142 11.86 -2.23 21.48
N ALA A 143 11.32 -1.53 22.48
CA ALA A 143 11.51 -1.93 23.88
C ALA A 143 10.77 -3.24 24.17
N LEU A 144 11.26 -3.93 25.20
CA LEU A 144 10.55 -5.05 25.77
C LEU A 144 9.26 -4.58 26.46
N THR A 145 8.29 -5.48 26.56
CA THR A 145 7.05 -5.24 27.31
C THR A 145 7.34 -5.06 28.80
N SER A 146 6.43 -4.42 29.51
CA SER A 146 6.55 -4.19 30.97
C SER A 146 6.57 -5.50 31.79
N THR A 147 6.07 -6.59 31.22
CA THR A 147 6.10 -7.94 31.85
C THR A 147 7.42 -8.66 31.66
N SER A 148 8.28 -8.17 30.78
CA SER A 148 9.61 -8.72 30.53
C SER A 148 10.55 -8.45 31.74
N THR A 149 11.36 -9.45 32.07
CA THR A 149 12.31 -9.38 33.20
C THR A 149 13.75 -9.18 32.72
N ALA A 150 14.08 -9.51 31.47
CA ALA A 150 15.40 -9.24 30.91
C ALA A 150 15.69 -7.74 30.87
N ARG A 151 16.97 -7.37 30.94
CA ARG A 151 17.44 -5.98 30.88
C ARG A 151 18.64 -5.86 29.93
N GLY A 152 18.81 -4.68 29.36
CA GLY A 152 19.93 -4.37 28.46
C GLY A 152 19.79 -4.97 27.08
N VAL A 153 18.58 -5.40 26.70
CA VAL A 153 18.25 -5.91 25.37
C VAL A 153 16.95 -5.29 24.83
N ALA A 154 16.86 -5.23 23.53
CA ALA A 154 15.69 -4.81 22.74
C ALA A 154 15.37 -5.89 21.71
N ILE A 155 14.24 -5.75 21.03
CA ILE A 155 13.93 -6.54 19.83
C ILE A 155 14.16 -5.66 18.61
N GLN A 156 14.87 -6.18 17.63
CA GLN A 156 15.10 -5.53 16.35
C GLN A 156 14.30 -6.21 15.25
N LEU A 157 13.55 -5.39 14.48
CA LEU A 157 12.82 -5.83 13.31
C LEU A 157 13.62 -5.49 12.04
N LEU A 158 13.75 -6.48 11.17
CA LEU A 158 14.50 -6.36 9.93
C LEU A 158 13.63 -6.79 8.74
N LYS A 159 13.92 -6.22 7.58
CA LYS A 159 13.44 -6.72 6.30
C LYS A 159 14.15 -8.04 5.95
N ALA A 160 13.64 -8.75 4.96
CA ALA A 160 14.24 -10.01 4.50
C ALA A 160 15.69 -9.85 4.01
N ASP A 161 16.07 -8.67 3.56
CA ASP A 161 17.44 -8.33 3.13
C ASP A 161 18.40 -8.05 4.29
N GLY A 162 17.90 -8.13 5.55
CA GLY A 162 18.68 -7.86 6.76
C GLY A 162 18.75 -6.38 7.14
N ASN A 163 18.20 -5.49 6.35
CA ASN A 163 18.15 -4.06 6.68
C ASN A 163 17.10 -3.79 7.77
N PRO A 164 17.36 -2.86 8.71
CA PRO A 164 16.37 -2.46 9.69
C PRO A 164 15.05 -1.98 9.08
N VAL A 165 13.94 -2.31 9.72
CA VAL A 165 12.63 -1.72 9.39
C VAL A 165 12.50 -0.43 10.17
N PRO A 166 12.47 0.76 9.52
CA PRO A 166 12.23 2.00 10.24
C PRO A 166 10.78 2.01 10.76
N LEU A 167 10.64 2.10 12.08
CA LEU A 167 9.32 2.14 12.73
C LEU A 167 8.63 3.48 12.44
N GLY A 168 7.32 3.44 12.22
CA GLY A 168 6.52 4.62 11.88
C GLY A 168 6.73 5.15 10.46
N THR A 169 7.55 4.48 9.63
CA THR A 169 7.81 4.90 8.25
C THR A 169 7.30 3.85 7.28
N PRO A 170 6.35 4.17 6.40
CA PRO A 170 5.86 3.22 5.41
C PRO A 170 6.93 2.89 4.36
N TRP A 171 7.04 1.60 4.00
CA TRP A 171 7.85 1.15 2.85
C TRP A 171 7.00 0.32 1.89
N ASN A 172 7.35 0.33 0.61
CA ASN A 172 6.65 -0.43 -0.41
C ASN A 172 6.89 -1.94 -0.23
N VAL A 173 5.81 -2.71 -0.24
CA VAL A 173 5.85 -4.17 -0.15
C VAL A 173 5.39 -4.83 -1.45
N SER A 174 4.67 -4.11 -2.29
CA SER A 174 4.31 -4.53 -3.65
C SER A 174 4.00 -3.32 -4.50
N ASP A 175 4.55 -3.31 -5.71
CA ASP A 175 4.25 -2.33 -6.75
C ASP A 175 3.29 -2.98 -7.75
N SER A 176 2.16 -2.31 -8.02
CA SER A 176 1.19 -2.72 -9.03
C SER A 176 0.73 -4.18 -8.91
N PRO A 177 0.12 -4.60 -7.79
CA PRO A 177 -0.41 -5.95 -7.67
C PRO A 177 -1.49 -6.20 -8.73
N SER A 178 -1.63 -7.46 -9.15
CA SER A 178 -2.69 -7.89 -10.06
C SER A 178 -4.08 -7.67 -9.43
N SER A 179 -5.14 -7.79 -10.22
CA SER A 179 -6.53 -7.53 -9.80
C SER A 179 -6.96 -8.33 -8.55
N SER A 180 -6.32 -9.46 -8.30
CA SER A 180 -6.43 -10.23 -7.05
C SER A 180 -5.06 -10.78 -6.75
N ALA A 181 -4.43 -10.34 -5.67
CA ALA A 181 -3.06 -10.72 -5.34
C ALA A 181 -2.93 -11.14 -3.88
N THR A 182 -2.23 -12.23 -3.66
CA THR A 182 -1.69 -12.58 -2.36
C THR A 182 -0.28 -12.02 -2.27
N ILE A 183 -0.04 -11.17 -1.27
CA ILE A 183 1.26 -10.57 -1.00
C ILE A 183 1.78 -11.17 0.30
N THR A 184 2.98 -11.72 0.27
CA THR A 184 3.67 -12.19 1.46
C THR A 184 4.83 -11.25 1.74
N VAL A 185 4.84 -10.65 2.92
CA VAL A 185 5.89 -9.73 3.38
C VAL A 185 6.81 -10.46 4.35
N PRO A 186 7.97 -10.94 3.88
CA PRO A 186 8.93 -11.63 4.74
C PRO A 186 9.70 -10.62 5.60
N LEU A 187 9.82 -10.95 6.87
CA LEU A 187 10.47 -10.15 7.90
C LEU A 187 11.34 -11.03 8.79
N LEU A 188 12.26 -10.39 9.52
CA LEU A 188 13.11 -11.03 10.49
C LEU A 188 13.01 -10.28 11.82
N ALA A 189 13.14 -11.01 12.92
CA ALA A 189 13.23 -10.42 14.25
C ALA A 189 14.39 -11.06 15.01
N ARG A 190 15.07 -10.28 15.86
CA ARG A 190 16.17 -10.75 16.70
C ARG A 190 16.28 -9.93 17.97
N TYR A 191 16.95 -10.46 18.99
CA TYR A 191 17.39 -9.65 20.10
C TYR A 191 18.59 -8.80 19.72
N TYR A 192 18.65 -7.60 20.27
CA TYR A 192 19.72 -6.63 20.11
C TYR A 192 20.14 -6.11 21.47
N GLN A 193 21.44 -6.15 21.78
CA GLN A 193 21.97 -5.67 23.05
C GLN A 193 22.09 -4.15 23.04
N THR A 194 21.39 -3.50 23.97
CA THR A 194 21.37 -2.04 24.13
C THR A 194 22.35 -1.52 25.16
N ASP A 195 22.65 -2.32 26.19
CA ASP A 195 23.46 -1.90 27.33
C ASP A 195 24.76 -2.73 27.44
N ALA A 196 25.74 -2.18 28.10
CA ALA A 196 27.01 -2.87 28.31
C ALA A 196 26.86 -4.19 29.07
N MET A 197 25.86 -4.27 29.96
CA MET A 197 25.52 -5.47 30.69
C MET A 197 24.11 -5.93 30.39
N VAL A 198 23.94 -7.23 30.21
CA VAL A 198 22.65 -7.87 29.99
C VAL A 198 22.26 -8.69 31.21
N ALA A 199 21.06 -8.49 31.73
CA ALA A 199 20.47 -9.35 32.74
C ALA A 199 19.52 -10.36 32.08
N PRO A 200 19.67 -11.67 32.38
CA PRO A 200 18.81 -12.70 31.85
C PRO A 200 17.36 -12.56 32.36
N GLY A 201 16.41 -13.04 31.56
CA GLY A 201 14.99 -12.99 31.90
C GLY A 201 14.12 -13.26 30.70
N THR A 202 12.82 -13.04 30.84
CA THR A 202 11.86 -13.06 29.74
C THR A 202 12.00 -11.78 28.93
N ALA A 203 11.85 -11.87 27.60
CA ALA A 203 12.08 -10.75 26.69
C ALA A 203 11.03 -10.76 25.56
N ASP A 204 9.89 -10.13 25.81
CA ASP A 204 8.78 -10.05 24.90
C ASP A 204 8.65 -8.63 24.34
N GLY A 205 8.21 -8.49 23.09
CA GLY A 205 7.94 -7.21 22.44
C GLY A 205 6.68 -7.28 21.59
N ILE A 206 6.07 -6.12 21.34
CA ILE A 206 4.87 -6.00 20.54
C ILE A 206 5.09 -4.90 19.49
N ALA A 207 4.80 -5.23 18.25
CA ALA A 207 4.69 -4.27 17.16
C ALA A 207 3.33 -4.43 16.46
N THR A 208 2.79 -3.33 15.98
CA THR A 208 1.58 -3.31 15.13
C THR A 208 1.99 -3.00 13.69
N PHE A 209 1.23 -3.51 12.74
CA PHE A 209 1.42 -3.15 11.34
C PHE A 209 0.19 -2.47 10.76
N THR A 210 0.42 -1.52 9.88
CA THR A 210 -0.61 -0.79 9.15
C THR A 210 -0.34 -0.92 7.66
N ILE A 211 -1.41 -1.18 6.87
CA ILE A 211 -1.33 -1.25 5.41
C ILE A 211 -1.68 0.14 4.86
N VAL A 212 -0.83 0.66 3.99
CA VAL A 212 -0.97 1.98 3.37
C VAL A 212 -1.05 1.81 1.86
N TYR A 213 -2.01 2.47 1.23
CA TYR A 213 -2.20 2.49 -0.23
C TYR A 213 -1.75 3.83 -0.80
N ARG A 214 -1.01 3.78 -1.90
CA ARG A 214 -0.53 4.97 -2.61
C ARG A 214 -0.73 4.84 -4.11
#